data_32edcbbcb203c4ef560a70cb07d692a1
#
_entry.id   32edcbbcb203c4ef560a70cb07d692a1
#
_cell.length_a   1.000
_cell.length_b   1.000
_cell.length_c   1.000
_cell.angle_alpha   90.00
_cell.angle_beta   90.00
_cell.angle_gamma   90.00
#
_symmetry.space_group_name_H-M   'P 1'
#
loop_
_entity.id
_entity.type
_entity.pdbx_description
1 polymer ?
#
loop_
_entity_poly.entity_id
_entity_poly.type
_entity_poly.pdbx_seq_one_letter_code
_entity_poly.pdbx_strand_id
1 'polypeptide(L)'
;MGSELTLYSRAMCSWCIDAKDFLQARGYEFTEIDVGRNRAAYQQMKELSNQPYVPTLVAGEDVLANFDVKQLERFLSQHRIEP
;
A
#
# COMPACT_ATOMS: atom_id res chain seq x y z
N MET A 1 -11.13 1.89 15.91
CA MET A 1 -10.49 0.75 15.24
C MET A 1 -9.97 1.19 13.90
N GLY A 2 -8.70 0.98 13.65
CA GLY A 2 -8.11 1.31 12.35
C GLY A 2 -8.52 0.32 11.28
N SER A 3 -8.52 0.77 10.05
CA SER A 3 -8.70 -0.12 8.91
C SER A 3 -7.49 -1.01 8.77
N GLU A 4 -7.72 -2.25 8.35
CA GLU A 4 -6.64 -3.16 8.06
C GLU A 4 -5.96 -2.71 6.77
N LEU A 5 -4.65 -2.54 6.82
CA LEU A 5 -3.87 -2.06 5.68
C LEU A 5 -2.99 -3.17 5.13
N THR A 6 -3.01 -3.32 3.82
CA THR A 6 -2.11 -4.22 3.11
C THR A 6 -1.32 -3.41 2.09
N LEU A 7 -0.01 -3.45 2.19
CA LEU A 7 0.89 -2.77 1.27
C LEU A 7 1.55 -3.80 0.36
N TYR A 8 1.23 -3.74 -0.93
CA TYR A 8 1.90 -4.56 -1.93
C TYR A 8 3.13 -3.82 -2.40
N SER A 9 4.27 -4.47 -2.33
CA SER A 9 5.56 -3.87 -2.61
C SER A 9 6.42 -4.81 -3.43
N ARG A 10 7.62 -4.33 -3.77
CA ARG A 10 8.62 -5.12 -4.48
C ARG A 10 9.99 -4.69 -3.99
N ALA A 11 10.95 -5.61 -4.02
CA ALA A 11 12.33 -5.28 -3.65
C ALA A 11 12.88 -4.20 -4.59
N MET A 12 13.75 -3.34 -4.05
CA MET A 12 14.43 -2.29 -4.80
C MET A 12 13.49 -1.26 -5.42
N CYS A 13 12.36 -1.05 -4.80
CA CYS A 13 11.38 -0.04 -5.22
C CYS A 13 11.46 1.14 -4.24
N SER A 14 12.00 2.27 -4.70
CA SER A 14 12.19 3.43 -3.82
C SER A 14 10.87 3.98 -3.30
N TRP A 15 9.85 4.04 -4.13
CA TRP A 15 8.53 4.50 -3.71
C TRP A 15 7.89 3.57 -2.70
N CYS A 16 8.14 2.25 -2.81
CA CYS A 16 7.66 1.28 -1.83
C CYS A 16 8.36 1.48 -0.49
N ILE A 17 9.66 1.74 -0.51
CA ILE A 17 10.43 2.02 0.70
C ILE A 17 9.93 3.29 1.38
N ASP A 18 9.71 4.33 0.60
CA ASP A 18 9.20 5.60 1.12
C ASP A 18 7.82 5.43 1.75
N ALA A 19 6.95 4.68 1.10
CA ALA A 19 5.60 4.42 1.62
C ALA A 19 5.66 3.67 2.95
N LYS A 20 6.51 2.65 3.01
CA LYS A 20 6.66 1.84 4.22
C LYS A 20 7.22 2.70 5.36
N ASP A 21 8.24 3.49 5.08
CA ASP A 21 8.84 4.37 6.08
C ASP A 21 7.83 5.38 6.61
N PHE A 22 7.03 5.96 5.73
CA PHE A 22 5.99 6.90 6.11
C PHE A 22 4.96 6.25 7.05
N LEU A 23 4.47 5.07 6.68
CA LEU A 23 3.48 4.37 7.49
C LEU A 23 4.03 4.01 8.87
N GLN A 24 5.27 3.51 8.91
CA GLN A 24 5.91 3.15 10.18
C GLN A 24 6.15 4.38 11.06
N ALA A 25 6.62 5.48 10.48
CA ALA A 25 6.90 6.69 11.21
C ALA A 25 5.65 7.31 11.82
N ARG A 26 4.49 7.12 11.19
CA ARG A 26 3.23 7.63 11.67
C ARG A 26 2.49 6.66 12.58
N GLY A 27 3.07 5.49 12.86
CA GLY A 27 2.48 4.51 13.78
C GLY A 27 1.41 3.62 13.18
N TYR A 28 1.31 3.56 11.86
CA TYR A 28 0.36 2.66 11.20
C TYR A 28 0.84 1.22 11.28
N GLU A 29 -0.10 0.31 11.52
CA GLU A 29 0.16 -1.12 11.39
C GLU A 29 -0.33 -1.55 10.02
N PHE A 30 0.46 -2.38 9.35
CA PHE A 30 0.10 -2.86 8.02
C PHE A 30 0.82 -4.18 7.73
N THR A 31 0.26 -4.93 6.80
CA THR A 31 0.88 -6.15 6.28
C THR A 31 1.57 -5.80 4.97
N GLU A 32 2.85 -6.13 4.86
CA GLU A 32 3.59 -5.93 3.62
C GLU A 32 3.67 -7.25 2.87
N ILE A 33 3.34 -7.23 1.58
CA ILE A 33 3.42 -8.40 0.72
C ILE A 33 4.31 -8.08 -0.47
N ASP A 34 5.39 -8.85 -0.62
CA ASP A 34 6.32 -8.69 -1.74
C ASP A 34 5.79 -9.45 -2.95
N VAL A 35 5.26 -8.72 -3.93
CA VAL A 35 4.67 -9.33 -5.12
C VAL A 35 5.71 -9.88 -6.08
N GLY A 36 6.98 -9.49 -5.90
CA GLY A 36 8.07 -10.08 -6.67
C GLY A 36 8.37 -11.52 -6.27
N ARG A 37 7.95 -11.92 -5.08
CA ARG A 37 8.18 -13.26 -4.54
C ARG A 37 6.91 -14.08 -4.41
N ASN A 38 5.75 -13.49 -4.74
CA ASN A 38 4.46 -14.14 -4.55
C ASN A 38 3.57 -13.85 -5.74
N ARG A 39 3.51 -14.81 -6.66
CA ARG A 39 2.75 -14.65 -7.89
C ARG A 39 1.25 -14.50 -7.62
N ALA A 40 0.72 -15.25 -6.67
CA ALA A 40 -0.70 -15.15 -6.32
C ALA A 40 -1.05 -13.78 -5.79
N ALA A 41 -0.17 -13.20 -4.96
CA ALA A 41 -0.37 -11.85 -4.45
C ALA A 41 -0.28 -10.81 -5.56
N TYR A 42 0.60 -11.01 -6.53
CA TYR A 42 0.71 -10.11 -7.68
C TYR A 42 -0.59 -10.10 -8.47
N GLN A 43 -1.16 -11.27 -8.75
CA GLN A 43 -2.43 -11.37 -9.46
C GLN A 43 -3.56 -10.74 -8.67
N GLN A 44 -3.60 -10.96 -7.36
CA GLN A 44 -4.61 -10.34 -6.49
C GLN A 44 -4.51 -8.82 -6.51
N MET A 45 -3.29 -8.29 -6.42
CA MET A 45 -3.07 -6.84 -6.51
C MET A 45 -3.58 -6.27 -7.83
N LYS A 46 -3.30 -6.95 -8.94
CA LYS A 46 -3.76 -6.52 -10.26
C LYS A 46 -5.29 -6.50 -10.34
N GLU A 47 -5.94 -7.49 -9.77
CA GLU A 47 -7.39 -7.57 -9.77
C GLU A 47 -8.01 -6.45 -8.93
N LEU A 48 -7.43 -6.18 -7.77
CA LEU A 48 -7.93 -5.15 -6.86
C LEU A 48 -7.70 -3.74 -7.38
N SER A 49 -6.60 -3.50 -8.07
CA SER A 49 -6.18 -2.14 -8.46
C SER A 49 -6.30 -1.87 -9.95
N ASN A 50 -6.57 -2.89 -10.76
CA ASN A 50 -6.66 -2.80 -12.22
C ASN A 50 -5.37 -2.28 -12.86
N GLN A 51 -4.22 -2.56 -12.24
CA GLN A 51 -2.93 -2.13 -12.77
C GLN A 51 -1.81 -2.97 -12.13
N PRO A 52 -0.63 -3.08 -12.76
CA PRO A 52 0.42 -3.99 -12.31
C PRO A 52 1.52 -3.35 -11.46
N TYR A 53 1.38 -2.08 -11.09
CA TYR A 53 2.49 -1.35 -10.47
C TYR A 53 2.45 -1.39 -8.94
N VAL A 54 3.61 -1.21 -8.34
CA VAL A 54 3.78 -1.03 -6.91
C VAL A 54 4.35 0.37 -6.64
N PRO A 55 4.14 0.93 -5.46
CA PRO A 55 3.37 0.40 -4.34
C PRO A 55 1.87 0.45 -4.58
N THR A 56 1.14 -0.48 -3.99
CA THR A 56 -0.32 -0.49 -3.99
C THR A 56 -0.79 -0.73 -2.57
N LEU A 57 -1.64 0.14 -2.06
CA LEU A 57 -2.18 0.04 -0.71
C LEU A 57 -3.66 -0.30 -0.77
N VAL A 58 -4.06 -1.31 0.01
CA VAL A 58 -5.45 -1.69 0.14
C VAL A 58 -5.90 -1.45 1.57
N ALA A 59 -6.98 -0.71 1.73
CA ALA A 59 -7.57 -0.40 3.02
C ALA A 59 -9.05 -0.74 2.95
N GLY A 60 -9.40 -1.99 3.32
CA GLY A 60 -10.76 -2.47 3.14
C GLY A 60 -11.13 -2.50 1.67
N GLU A 61 -12.11 -1.70 1.28
CA GLU A 61 -12.56 -1.62 -0.12
C GLU A 61 -11.84 -0.53 -0.90
N ASP A 62 -11.04 0.29 -0.23
CA ASP A 62 -10.37 1.41 -0.86
C ASP A 62 -8.98 1.00 -1.29
N VAL A 63 -8.58 1.43 -2.49
CA VAL A 63 -7.30 1.06 -3.07
C VAL A 63 -6.59 2.30 -3.59
N LEU A 64 -5.31 2.44 -3.25
CA LEU A 64 -4.44 3.46 -3.81
C LEU A 64 -3.30 2.77 -4.54
N ALA A 65 -3.14 3.05 -5.81
CA ALA A 65 -2.18 2.35 -6.66
C ALA A 65 -1.15 3.30 -7.25
N ASN A 66 0.11 2.85 -7.28
CA ASN A 66 1.20 3.54 -7.95
C ASN A 66 1.34 4.99 -7.45
N PHE A 67 1.61 5.13 -6.16
CA PHE A 67 1.55 6.42 -5.47
C PHE A 67 2.89 6.84 -4.88
N ASP A 68 3.03 8.16 -4.65
CA ASP A 68 4.10 8.72 -3.83
C ASP A 68 3.59 9.01 -2.42
N VAL A 69 4.47 9.50 -1.55
CA VAL A 69 4.12 9.75 -0.15
C VAL A 69 3.05 10.84 -0.01
N LYS A 70 3.05 11.85 -0.88
CA LYS A 70 2.04 12.90 -0.82
C LYS A 70 0.66 12.36 -1.15
N GLN A 71 0.58 11.51 -2.16
CA GLN A 71 -0.67 10.85 -2.52
C GLN A 71 -1.14 9.92 -1.41
N LEU A 72 -0.20 9.21 -0.77
CA LEU A 72 -0.50 8.33 0.35
C LEU A 72 -1.09 9.12 1.52
N GLU A 73 -0.45 10.24 1.88
CA GLU A 73 -0.94 11.08 2.96
C GLU A 73 -2.35 11.58 2.69
N ARG A 74 -2.59 12.02 1.48
CA ARG A 74 -3.90 12.51 1.06
C ARG A 74 -4.96 11.40 1.11
N PHE A 75 -4.61 10.22 0.65
CA PHE A 75 -5.51 9.07 0.65
C PHE A 75 -5.93 8.71 2.09
N LEU A 76 -4.95 8.62 2.99
CA LEU A 76 -5.23 8.28 4.38
C LEU A 76 -6.13 9.33 5.04
N SER A 77 -5.89 10.60 4.73
CA SER A 77 -6.69 11.70 5.25
C SER A 77 -8.11 11.68 4.70
N GLN A 78 -8.25 11.49 3.39
CA GLN A 78 -9.57 11.48 2.72
C GLN A 78 -10.46 10.34 3.23
N HIS A 79 -9.88 9.20 3.51
CA HIS A 79 -10.62 8.03 3.97
C HIS A 79 -10.64 7.91 5.48
N ARG A 80 -10.09 8.90 6.19
CA ARG A 80 -10.06 8.96 7.65
C ARG A 80 -9.43 7.71 8.26
N ILE A 81 -8.36 7.24 7.63
CA ILE A 81 -7.61 6.09 8.10
C ILE A 81 -6.54 6.59 9.06
N GLU A 82 -6.63 6.18 10.32
CA GLU A 82 -5.71 6.61 11.37
C GLU A 82 -4.90 5.43 11.89
N PRO A 83 -3.71 5.69 12.45
CA PRO A 83 -2.88 4.63 13.02
C PRO A 83 -3.47 3.98 14.26
#